data_86340337063c4d6ff35fa1c5a988a77e
#
_entry.id   86340337063c4d6ff35fa1c5a988a77e
#
_cell.length_a   1.000
_cell.length_b   1.000
_cell.length_c   1.000
_cell.angle_alpha   90.00
_cell.angle_beta   90.00
_cell.angle_gamma   90.00
#
_symmetry.space_group_name_H-M   'P 1'
#
loop_
_entity.id
_entity.type
_entity.pdbx_description
1 polymer ?
#
loop_
_entity_poly.entity_id
_entity_poly.type
_entity_poly.pdbx_seq_one_letter_code
_entity_poly.pdbx_strand_id
1 'polypeptide(L)'
;MQFNCKVDVIRNIDLNLSNIRKYDKIIISPGPGLPVEHKNIRSIISLNYKSKPILGICLGHQAIAQFFGADLINLDHVLHGVATNIFIKKRSYLFNGMPAKIKAGHYHSWAVSNNKFPNCLEITSLNEDGIIMSIQHKDYDVTGLQFHPESIMTSQGKKMIQNWIEH
;
A
#
# COMPACT_ATOMS: atom_id res chain seq x y z
N MET A 1 18.76 -9.16 7.62
CA MET A 1 19.13 -7.73 7.65
C MET A 1 18.06 -7.03 8.46
N GLN A 2 18.44 -6.41 9.52
CA GLN A 2 17.55 -5.67 10.42
C GLN A 2 17.60 -4.21 9.98
N PHE A 3 16.46 -3.58 9.76
CA PHE A 3 16.42 -2.14 9.47
C PHE A 3 16.74 -1.37 10.74
N ASN A 4 17.49 -0.27 10.62
CA ASN A 4 17.83 0.59 11.77
C ASN A 4 16.65 1.53 12.09
N CYS A 5 15.52 0.95 12.51
CA CYS A 5 14.34 1.69 12.93
C CYS A 5 13.63 0.97 14.08
N LYS A 6 12.98 1.75 14.95
CA LYS A 6 12.10 1.22 15.99
C LYS A 6 10.70 1.07 15.42
N VAL A 7 10.09 -0.09 15.60
CA VAL A 7 8.74 -0.40 15.12
C VAL A 7 7.85 -0.72 16.30
N ASP A 8 6.75 0.01 16.42
CA ASP A 8 5.64 -0.30 17.32
C ASP A 8 4.47 -0.88 16.49
N VAL A 9 3.99 -2.05 16.84
CA VAL A 9 2.83 -2.68 16.18
C VAL A 9 1.60 -2.45 17.07
N ILE A 10 0.58 -1.78 16.52
CA ILE A 10 -0.64 -1.42 17.25
C ILE A 10 -1.84 -1.95 16.48
N ARG A 11 -2.71 -2.69 17.16
CA ARG A 11 -3.96 -3.12 16.55
C ARG A 11 -4.86 -1.92 16.28
N ASN A 12 -5.55 -1.93 15.16
CA ASN A 12 -6.46 -0.84 14.77
C ASN A 12 -7.52 -0.53 15.85
N ILE A 13 -8.02 -1.58 16.54
CA ILE A 13 -9.02 -1.43 17.61
C ILE A 13 -8.46 -0.75 18.87
N ASP A 14 -7.17 -0.95 19.16
CA ASP A 14 -6.50 -0.44 20.36
C ASP A 14 -5.85 0.93 20.13
N LEU A 15 -5.96 1.45 18.91
CA LEU A 15 -5.26 2.66 18.51
C LEU A 15 -5.86 3.90 19.16
N ASN A 16 -5.04 4.62 19.91
CA ASN A 16 -5.33 5.99 20.33
C ASN A 16 -4.72 6.96 19.30
N LEU A 17 -5.56 7.67 18.57
CA LEU A 17 -5.16 8.60 17.50
C LEU A 17 -4.23 9.71 17.98
N SER A 18 -4.32 10.14 19.25
CA SER A 18 -3.42 11.16 19.81
C SER A 18 -1.96 10.69 19.87
N ASN A 19 -1.74 9.39 20.01
CA ASN A 19 -0.41 8.79 20.12
C ASN A 19 0.33 8.66 18.78
N ILE A 20 -0.36 8.87 17.64
CA ILE A 20 0.25 8.76 16.31
C ILE A 20 1.30 9.85 16.07
N ARG A 21 1.16 10.99 16.74
CA ARG A 21 2.07 12.14 16.56
C ARG A 21 3.54 11.82 16.84
N LYS A 22 3.81 10.85 17.72
CA LYS A 22 5.18 10.45 18.10
C LYS A 22 5.93 9.62 17.04
N TYR A 23 5.23 9.11 16.03
CA TYR A 23 5.84 8.29 14.98
C TYR A 23 6.21 9.15 13.77
N ASP A 24 7.36 8.84 13.17
CA ASP A 24 7.86 9.53 11.97
C ASP A 24 7.15 9.05 10.71
N LYS A 25 6.82 7.75 10.64
CA LYS A 25 6.21 7.10 9.48
C LYS A 25 5.11 6.13 9.91
N ILE A 26 4.17 5.85 9.01
CA ILE A 26 3.02 4.99 9.28
C ILE A 26 2.92 3.92 8.21
N ILE A 27 2.82 2.65 8.64
CA ILE A 27 2.42 1.55 7.76
C ILE A 27 1.01 1.11 8.14
N ILE A 28 0.11 1.07 7.17
CA ILE A 28 -1.21 0.46 7.30
C ILE A 28 -1.10 -0.94 6.73
N SER A 29 -1.10 -1.93 7.63
CA SER A 29 -0.84 -3.33 7.31
C SER A 29 -1.99 -3.99 6.53
N PRO A 30 -1.75 -5.17 5.93
CA PRO A 30 -2.81 -6.04 5.46
C PRO A 30 -3.81 -6.39 6.57
N GLY A 31 -5.01 -6.73 6.16
CA GLY A 31 -6.06 -7.15 7.08
C GLY A 31 -7.23 -7.81 6.34
N PRO A 32 -8.13 -8.47 7.07
CA PRO A 32 -9.33 -9.08 6.50
C PRO A 32 -10.39 -8.03 6.17
N GLY A 33 -11.35 -8.41 5.31
CA GLY A 33 -12.51 -7.60 4.98
C GLY A 33 -12.22 -6.38 4.10
N LEU A 34 -13.04 -5.36 4.24
CA LEU A 34 -12.95 -4.10 3.49
C LEU A 34 -12.48 -2.95 4.40
N PRO A 35 -11.84 -1.91 3.85
CA PRO A 35 -11.36 -0.78 4.64
C PRO A 35 -12.44 -0.09 5.48
N VAL A 36 -13.69 -0.06 5.00
CA VAL A 36 -14.84 0.56 5.69
C VAL A 36 -15.17 -0.13 7.02
N GLU A 37 -14.81 -1.39 7.19
CA GLU A 37 -15.02 -2.17 8.40
C GLU A 37 -14.03 -1.81 9.53
N HIS A 38 -13.00 -1.03 9.22
CA HIS A 38 -11.91 -0.67 10.13
C HIS A 38 -11.96 0.80 10.54
N LYS A 39 -12.62 1.09 11.66
CA LYS A 39 -12.97 2.45 12.13
C LYS A 39 -11.85 3.49 12.06
N ASN A 40 -10.63 3.13 12.46
CA ASN A 40 -9.55 4.11 12.63
C ASN A 40 -8.73 4.37 11.36
N ILE A 41 -8.77 3.50 10.35
CA ILE A 41 -7.90 3.61 9.18
C ILE A 41 -8.12 4.94 8.44
N ARG A 42 -9.39 5.30 8.19
CA ARG A 42 -9.72 6.56 7.54
C ARG A 42 -9.22 7.77 8.33
N SER A 43 -9.36 7.74 9.66
CA SER A 43 -8.90 8.81 10.56
C SER A 43 -7.38 8.92 10.58
N ILE A 44 -6.67 7.78 10.58
CA ILE A 44 -5.20 7.74 10.49
C ILE A 44 -4.73 8.47 9.22
N ILE A 45 -5.30 8.12 8.06
CA ILE A 45 -4.95 8.74 6.79
C ILE A 45 -5.27 10.24 6.85
N SER A 46 -6.50 10.61 7.21
CA SER A 46 -6.97 11.99 7.24
C SER A 46 -6.11 12.93 8.10
N LEU A 47 -5.69 12.46 9.26
CA LEU A 47 -4.92 13.27 10.21
C LEU A 47 -3.43 13.39 9.85
N ASN A 48 -2.89 12.49 9.01
CA ASN A 48 -1.45 12.36 8.84
C ASN A 48 -0.95 12.51 7.39
N TYR A 49 -1.79 12.34 6.36
CA TYR A 49 -1.34 12.25 4.97
C TYR A 49 -0.57 13.48 4.46
N LYS A 50 -0.79 14.67 5.07
CA LYS A 50 -0.07 15.90 4.71
C LYS A 50 1.27 16.08 5.40
N SER A 51 1.52 15.34 6.47
CA SER A 51 2.65 15.60 7.37
C SER A 51 3.55 14.40 7.62
N LYS A 52 3.12 13.20 7.25
CA LYS A 52 3.87 11.96 7.50
C LYS A 52 3.85 11.03 6.29
N PRO A 53 4.96 10.35 6.00
CA PRO A 53 4.96 9.24 5.06
C PRO A 53 3.99 8.13 5.50
N ILE A 54 3.13 7.70 4.56
CA ILE A 54 2.18 6.61 4.79
C ILE A 54 2.37 5.54 3.70
N LEU A 55 2.61 4.30 4.12
CA LEU A 55 2.61 3.13 3.25
C LEU A 55 1.39 2.26 3.57
N GLY A 56 0.52 2.04 2.61
CA GLY A 56 -0.58 1.07 2.71
C GLY A 56 -0.24 -0.23 1.99
N ILE A 57 -0.45 -1.37 2.65
CA ILE A 57 -0.22 -2.70 2.07
C ILE A 57 -1.55 -3.44 2.01
N CYS A 58 -1.91 -3.97 0.83
CA CYS A 58 -3.13 -4.71 0.55
C CYS A 58 -4.39 -3.95 1.03
N LEU A 59 -4.97 -4.27 2.17
CA LEU A 59 -6.07 -3.52 2.79
C LEU A 59 -5.71 -2.03 2.96
N GLY A 60 -4.49 -1.72 3.40
CA GLY A 60 -4.00 -0.36 3.56
C GLY A 60 -3.92 0.42 2.24
N HIS A 61 -3.52 -0.23 1.15
CA HIS A 61 -3.55 0.33 -0.21
C HIS A 61 -4.97 0.68 -0.64
N GLN A 62 -5.90 -0.25 -0.44
CA GLN A 62 -7.32 -0.05 -0.75
C GLN A 62 -7.92 1.09 0.07
N ALA A 63 -7.55 1.18 1.36
CA ALA A 63 -7.98 2.25 2.25
C ALA A 63 -7.48 3.63 1.80
N ILE A 64 -6.22 3.73 1.37
CA ILE A 64 -5.66 4.95 0.80
C ILE A 64 -6.42 5.34 -0.47
N ALA A 65 -6.61 4.41 -1.40
CA ALA A 65 -7.33 4.66 -2.64
C ALA A 65 -8.76 5.15 -2.39
N GLN A 66 -9.52 4.48 -1.51
CA GLN A 66 -10.88 4.90 -1.14
C GLN A 66 -10.92 6.24 -0.40
N PHE A 67 -9.94 6.52 0.45
CA PHE A 67 -9.86 7.81 1.15
C PHE A 67 -9.79 8.99 0.16
N PHE A 68 -9.06 8.81 -0.94
CA PHE A 68 -8.93 9.81 -2.00
C PHE A 68 -10.01 9.71 -3.08
N GLY A 69 -10.99 8.82 -2.95
CA GLY A 69 -12.19 8.77 -3.79
C GLY A 69 -12.18 7.70 -4.88
N ALA A 70 -11.26 6.73 -4.85
CA ALA A 70 -11.33 5.56 -5.72
C ALA A 70 -12.39 4.56 -5.25
N ASP A 71 -12.96 3.83 -6.20
CA ASP A 71 -13.81 2.68 -5.93
C ASP A 71 -12.99 1.39 -5.83
N LEU A 72 -13.52 0.39 -5.13
CA LEU A 72 -13.01 -0.98 -5.13
C LEU A 72 -13.90 -1.87 -5.99
N ILE A 73 -13.28 -2.83 -6.65
CA ILE A 73 -13.96 -3.89 -7.40
C ILE A 73 -13.63 -5.25 -6.80
N ASN A 74 -14.62 -6.15 -6.78
CA ASN A 74 -14.37 -7.55 -6.48
C ASN A 74 -13.87 -8.23 -7.76
N LEU A 75 -12.78 -8.97 -7.66
CA LEU A 75 -12.21 -9.70 -8.79
C LEU A 75 -12.99 -10.98 -9.02
N ASP A 76 -13.16 -11.37 -10.29
CA ASP A 76 -13.80 -12.63 -10.66
C ASP A 76 -13.02 -13.85 -10.15
N HIS A 77 -11.71 -13.70 -9.95
CA HIS A 77 -10.83 -14.72 -9.41
C HIS A 77 -10.06 -14.21 -8.20
N VAL A 78 -10.11 -14.98 -7.12
CA VAL A 78 -9.34 -14.68 -5.90
C VAL A 78 -7.86 -14.94 -6.14
N LEU A 79 -7.04 -13.93 -5.90
CA LEU A 79 -5.59 -14.05 -5.90
C LEU A 79 -5.13 -14.36 -4.46
N HIS A 80 -4.92 -15.63 -4.13
CA HIS A 80 -4.51 -16.05 -2.78
C HIS A 80 -3.38 -17.07 -2.82
N GLY A 81 -2.23 -16.70 -2.27
CA GLY A 81 -1.05 -17.56 -2.28
C GLY A 81 -0.45 -17.74 -3.67
N VAL A 82 -0.64 -16.78 -4.56
CA VAL A 82 -0.10 -16.78 -5.92
C VAL A 82 0.85 -15.62 -6.15
N ALA A 83 1.82 -15.80 -7.04
CA ALA A 83 2.72 -14.75 -7.44
C ALA A 83 2.51 -14.40 -8.92
N THR A 84 2.28 -13.13 -9.21
CA THR A 84 2.14 -12.62 -10.58
C THR A 84 3.25 -11.64 -10.94
N ASN A 85 3.36 -11.33 -12.23
CA ASN A 85 4.26 -10.30 -12.71
C ASN A 85 3.65 -8.92 -12.48
N ILE A 86 4.45 -8.03 -11.93
CA ILE A 86 4.12 -6.61 -11.72
C ILE A 86 4.99 -5.77 -12.63
N PHE A 87 4.37 -4.90 -13.41
CA PHE A 87 5.04 -3.98 -14.33
C PHE A 87 5.06 -2.58 -13.73
N ILE A 88 6.25 -2.08 -13.42
CA ILE A 88 6.45 -0.73 -12.92
C ILE A 88 6.27 0.22 -14.11
N LYS A 89 5.24 1.07 -14.03
CA LYS A 89 4.87 2.03 -15.08
C LYS A 89 5.47 3.40 -14.86
N LYS A 90 5.67 3.76 -13.60
CA LYS A 90 6.28 5.01 -13.20
C LYS A 90 7.35 4.82 -12.15
N ARG A 91 8.45 5.50 -12.31
CA ARG A 91 9.54 5.51 -11.32
C ARG A 91 9.08 6.26 -10.08
N SER A 92 9.14 5.59 -8.95
CA SER A 92 8.92 6.10 -7.61
C SER A 92 10.14 5.72 -6.80
N TYR A 93 10.46 6.48 -5.75
CA TYR A 93 11.57 6.14 -4.85
C TYR A 93 11.44 4.71 -4.31
N LEU A 94 10.20 4.25 -4.09
CA LEU A 94 9.90 2.90 -3.62
C LEU A 94 10.51 1.81 -4.52
N PHE A 95 10.58 2.04 -5.83
CA PHE A 95 11.10 1.10 -6.82
C PHE A 95 12.54 1.40 -7.26
N ASN A 96 13.27 2.27 -6.54
CA ASN A 96 14.65 2.57 -6.86
C ASN A 96 15.54 1.32 -6.80
N GLY A 97 16.34 1.14 -7.86
CA GLY A 97 17.25 0.00 -7.99
C GLY A 97 16.56 -1.32 -8.34
N MET A 98 15.30 -1.28 -8.81
CA MET A 98 14.55 -2.47 -9.22
C MET A 98 14.38 -2.55 -10.74
N PRO A 99 14.25 -3.78 -11.30
CA PRO A 99 13.89 -3.95 -12.69
C PRO A 99 12.44 -3.48 -12.96
N ALA A 100 12.14 -3.15 -14.22
CA ALA A 100 10.80 -2.71 -14.62
C ALA A 100 9.71 -3.78 -14.45
N LYS A 101 10.09 -5.05 -14.32
CA LYS A 101 9.23 -6.20 -14.09
C LYS A 101 9.72 -6.96 -12.87
N ILE A 102 8.82 -7.19 -11.90
CA ILE A 102 9.09 -7.95 -10.68
C ILE A 102 8.02 -9.00 -10.46
N LYS A 103 8.31 -10.03 -9.67
CA LYS A 103 7.30 -10.96 -9.13
C LYS A 103 6.86 -10.53 -7.75
N ALA A 104 5.54 -10.58 -7.49
CA ALA A 104 4.98 -10.25 -6.18
C ALA A 104 3.84 -11.20 -5.79
N GLY A 105 3.75 -11.47 -4.50
CA GLY A 105 2.74 -12.36 -3.91
C GLY A 105 1.43 -11.64 -3.58
N HIS A 106 0.31 -12.32 -3.82
CA HIS A 106 -1.04 -11.80 -3.64
C HIS A 106 -1.89 -12.66 -2.72
N TYR A 107 -2.76 -11.98 -1.94
CA TYR A 107 -3.70 -12.58 -0.98
C TYR A 107 -4.99 -11.76 -0.92
N HIS A 108 -5.60 -11.42 -2.08
CA HIS A 108 -6.76 -10.54 -2.13
C HIS A 108 -7.78 -10.97 -3.19
N SER A 109 -9.05 -10.61 -2.96
CA SER A 109 -10.16 -10.73 -3.90
C SER A 109 -10.71 -9.36 -4.33
N TRP A 110 -10.30 -8.30 -3.65
CA TRP A 110 -10.66 -6.93 -3.99
C TRP A 110 -9.45 -6.17 -4.51
N ALA A 111 -9.71 -5.25 -5.43
CA ALA A 111 -8.69 -4.36 -6.00
C ALA A 111 -9.25 -2.94 -6.21
N VAL A 112 -8.35 -1.98 -6.37
CA VAL A 112 -8.72 -0.61 -6.72
C VAL A 112 -9.18 -0.57 -8.19
N SER A 113 -10.33 0.05 -8.42
CA SER A 113 -10.89 0.21 -9.75
C SER A 113 -10.10 1.21 -10.59
N ASN A 114 -9.92 0.90 -11.88
CA ASN A 114 -9.42 1.86 -12.88
C ASN A 114 -10.50 2.91 -13.26
N ASN A 115 -11.78 2.61 -12.99
CA ASN A 115 -12.88 3.50 -13.34
C ASN A 115 -12.94 4.67 -12.35
N LYS A 116 -13.07 5.89 -12.85
CA LYS A 116 -13.10 7.12 -12.04
C LYS A 116 -11.93 7.24 -11.06
N PHE A 117 -10.73 6.83 -11.49
CA PHE A 117 -9.54 6.91 -10.65
C PHE A 117 -9.22 8.37 -10.27
N PRO A 118 -8.93 8.67 -9.00
CA PRO A 118 -8.75 10.05 -8.50
C PRO A 118 -7.55 10.76 -9.12
N ASN A 119 -7.73 11.99 -9.57
CA ASN A 119 -6.66 12.78 -10.19
C ASN A 119 -5.47 13.11 -9.27
N CYS A 120 -5.66 13.10 -7.95
CA CYS A 120 -4.59 13.33 -6.97
C CYS A 120 -3.68 12.11 -6.78
N LEU A 121 -4.12 10.94 -7.21
CA LEU A 121 -3.33 9.71 -7.18
C LEU A 121 -2.71 9.41 -8.54
N GLU A 122 -1.67 8.62 -8.53
CA GLU A 122 -0.95 8.14 -9.68
C GLU A 122 -0.75 6.63 -9.59
N ILE A 123 -1.06 5.91 -10.67
CA ILE A 123 -0.81 4.47 -10.79
C ILE A 123 0.67 4.28 -11.11
N THR A 124 1.40 3.59 -10.23
CA THR A 124 2.83 3.37 -10.38
C THR A 124 3.18 1.96 -10.87
N SER A 125 2.28 0.97 -10.68
CA SER A 125 2.43 -0.36 -11.29
C SER A 125 1.10 -1.06 -11.54
N LEU A 126 1.11 -1.98 -12.51
CA LEU A 126 -0.01 -2.84 -12.89
C LEU A 126 0.45 -4.29 -12.98
N ASN A 127 -0.46 -5.26 -12.85
CA ASN A 127 -0.20 -6.65 -13.23
C ASN A 127 -0.50 -6.89 -14.73
N GLU A 128 -0.42 -8.17 -15.17
CA GLU A 128 -0.68 -8.58 -16.56
C GLU A 128 -2.13 -8.33 -17.00
N ASP A 129 -3.08 -8.38 -16.06
CA ASP A 129 -4.51 -8.17 -16.30
C ASP A 129 -4.92 -6.69 -16.21
N GLY A 130 -3.95 -5.78 -16.03
CA GLY A 130 -4.20 -4.36 -15.89
C GLY A 130 -4.75 -3.93 -14.53
N ILE A 131 -4.71 -4.82 -13.52
CA ILE A 131 -5.11 -4.51 -12.15
C ILE A 131 -4.08 -3.58 -11.52
N ILE A 132 -4.53 -2.55 -10.81
CA ILE A 132 -3.68 -1.60 -10.10
C ILE A 132 -2.95 -2.31 -8.95
N MET A 133 -1.62 -2.32 -9.02
CA MET A 133 -0.75 -2.98 -8.06
C MET A 133 -0.01 -2.02 -7.14
N SER A 134 0.14 -0.78 -7.56
CA SER A 134 0.62 0.29 -6.68
C SER A 134 0.15 1.66 -7.11
N ILE A 135 -0.01 2.52 -6.12
CA ILE A 135 -0.39 3.92 -6.27
C ILE A 135 0.52 4.81 -5.44
N GLN A 136 0.63 6.07 -5.82
CA GLN A 136 1.21 7.12 -4.98
C GLN A 136 0.37 8.40 -5.08
N HIS A 137 0.37 9.21 -4.04
CA HIS A 137 -0.18 10.56 -4.10
C HIS A 137 0.81 11.48 -4.82
N LYS A 138 0.31 12.45 -5.59
CA LYS A 138 1.16 13.33 -6.41
C LYS A 138 1.93 14.36 -5.59
N ASP A 139 1.34 14.82 -4.48
CA ASP A 139 1.87 15.93 -3.69
C ASP A 139 2.34 15.52 -2.29
N TYR A 140 1.90 14.37 -1.78
CA TYR A 140 2.18 13.91 -0.42
C TYR A 140 2.85 12.53 -0.44
N ASP A 141 3.67 12.25 0.55
CA ASP A 141 4.34 10.96 0.67
C ASP A 141 3.37 9.88 1.19
N VAL A 142 2.44 9.52 0.32
CA VAL A 142 1.44 8.48 0.55
C VAL A 142 1.49 7.49 -0.59
N THR A 143 1.84 6.25 -0.27
CA THR A 143 2.02 5.17 -1.24
C THR A 143 1.21 3.94 -0.84
N GLY A 144 0.68 3.23 -1.82
CA GLY A 144 -0.04 1.98 -1.62
C GLY A 144 0.49 0.85 -2.49
N LEU A 145 0.59 -0.35 -1.91
CA LEU A 145 0.93 -1.60 -2.59
C LEU A 145 -0.22 -2.59 -2.42
N GLN A 146 -0.79 -3.10 -3.52
CA GLN A 146 -1.84 -4.12 -3.48
C GLN A 146 -1.28 -5.50 -3.14
N PHE A 147 -0.03 -5.76 -3.50
CA PHE A 147 0.69 -7.00 -3.19
C PHE A 147 1.41 -6.92 -1.84
N HIS A 148 1.96 -8.06 -1.41
CA HIS A 148 2.59 -8.21 -0.09
C HIS A 148 4.12 -8.17 -0.20
N PRO A 149 4.78 -7.02 0.11
CA PRO A 149 6.24 -6.92 0.09
C PRO A 149 6.91 -7.81 1.14
N GLU A 150 6.21 -8.17 2.21
CA GLU A 150 6.69 -9.06 3.27
C GLU A 150 6.67 -10.54 2.87
N SER A 151 5.92 -10.90 1.81
CA SER A 151 5.80 -12.28 1.37
C SER A 151 7.10 -12.80 0.77
N ILE A 152 7.43 -14.07 1.05
CA ILE A 152 8.53 -14.80 0.42
C ILE A 152 8.39 -14.85 -1.11
N MET A 153 7.17 -14.71 -1.63
CA MET A 153 6.89 -14.70 -3.07
C MET A 153 7.19 -13.34 -3.73
N THR A 154 7.50 -12.30 -2.95
CA THR A 154 7.84 -10.97 -3.47
C THR A 154 9.36 -10.78 -3.46
N SER A 155 9.99 -11.07 -4.59
CA SER A 155 11.45 -11.12 -4.71
C SER A 155 12.18 -9.83 -4.33
N GLN A 156 11.55 -8.67 -4.54
CA GLN A 156 12.11 -7.34 -4.26
C GLN A 156 11.47 -6.67 -3.04
N GLY A 157 10.64 -7.38 -2.27
CA GLY A 157 9.85 -6.79 -1.19
C GLY A 157 10.69 -6.12 -0.11
N LYS A 158 11.80 -6.77 0.29
CA LYS A 158 12.74 -6.21 1.26
C LYS A 158 13.36 -4.89 0.79
N LYS A 159 13.74 -4.81 -0.50
CA LYS A 159 14.31 -3.61 -1.09
C LYS A 159 13.28 -2.48 -1.12
N MET A 160 12.00 -2.78 -1.39
CA MET A 160 10.91 -1.79 -1.34
C MET A 160 10.76 -1.18 0.06
N ILE A 161 10.69 -2.02 1.09
CA ILE A 161 10.57 -1.56 2.47
C ILE A 161 11.80 -0.74 2.88
N GLN A 162 13.00 -1.18 2.49
CA GLN A 162 14.22 -0.41 2.71
C GLN A 162 14.15 0.97 2.05
N ASN A 163 13.79 1.04 0.77
CA ASN A 163 13.67 2.30 0.06
C ASN A 163 12.66 3.24 0.74
N TRP A 164 11.55 2.70 1.26
CA TRP A 164 10.54 3.49 1.97
C TRP A 164 11.03 4.00 3.33
N ILE A 165 11.77 3.18 4.09
CA ILE A 165 12.32 3.56 5.39
C ILE A 165 13.39 4.66 5.25
N GLU A 166 14.25 4.53 4.24
CA GLU A 166 15.39 5.42 4.02
C GLU A 166 15.04 6.74 3.31
N HIS A 167 13.85 6.83 2.69
CA HIS A 167 13.34 8.06 2.06
C HIS A 167 12.92 9.07 3.11
#